data_0d5e0b1c5ea97f30d1b3198d45833ede
#
_entry.id   0d5e0b1c5ea97f30d1b3198d45833ede
#
_cell.length_a   1.000
_cell.length_b   1.000
_cell.length_c   1.000
_cell.angle_alpha   90.00
_cell.angle_beta   90.00
_cell.angle_gamma   90.00
#
_symmetry.space_group_name_H-M   'P 1'
#
loop_
_entity.id
_entity.type
_entity.pdbx_description
1 polymer ?
#
loop_
_entity_poly.entity_id
_entity_poly.type
_entity_poly.pdbx_seq_one_letter_code
_entity_poly.pdbx_strand_id
1 'polypeptide(L)'
;MQIFVGLGNPGNKFAYNRHNIGFMALDRLAGAHGFAPWKQKFQAQISEGQFGSEKALLLKPQSFMNLSGQAVGEAVRFYKTQAEDVTVFHDELDLAPGRLKVKQGGGHAGHNGLRSLHAHIGDSYRRVRIGIGHPGHKHLVSRYVLHDFAKADEVWLDTLLNGICDGAADLALGDGGRFMNAVALRTAPSRSSKKPNDSEHAEPFQKSTVTEQTPTPPKDAQQARSALGRLMDKFK
;
A
#
# COMPACT_ATOMS: atom_id res chain seq x y z
N MET A 1 7.67 -20.32 12.79
CA MET A 1 8.60 -19.56 11.92
C MET A 1 7.78 -18.87 10.88
N GLN A 2 7.97 -17.58 10.69
CA GLN A 2 7.24 -16.79 9.69
C GLN A 2 8.01 -16.76 8.36
N ILE A 3 7.33 -16.81 7.22
CA ILE A 3 7.92 -16.66 5.90
C ILE A 3 7.42 -15.33 5.29
N PHE A 4 8.32 -14.38 5.09
CA PHE A 4 8.02 -13.10 4.46
C PHE A 4 8.44 -13.18 2.99
N VAL A 5 7.49 -13.06 2.09
CA VAL A 5 7.68 -13.15 0.64
C VAL A 5 7.55 -11.76 0.02
N GLY A 6 8.58 -11.32 -0.67
CA GLY A 6 8.47 -10.16 -1.56
C GLY A 6 8.16 -10.61 -2.97
N LEU A 7 7.15 -10.04 -3.62
CA LEU A 7 6.90 -10.28 -5.04
C LEU A 7 7.68 -9.28 -5.90
N GLY A 8 8.24 -9.77 -7.00
CA GLY A 8 9.05 -9.01 -7.95
C GLY A 8 9.56 -9.89 -9.09
N ASN A 9 10.13 -9.27 -10.12
CA ASN A 9 10.83 -9.94 -11.22
C ASN A 9 12.35 -9.85 -10.99
N PRO A 10 13.12 -10.92 -11.22
CA PRO A 10 14.55 -10.91 -11.05
C PRO A 10 15.28 -10.12 -12.15
N GLY A 11 16.43 -9.58 -11.80
CA GLY A 11 17.32 -8.88 -12.70
C GLY A 11 17.31 -7.36 -12.54
N ASN A 12 18.47 -6.73 -12.77
CA ASN A 12 18.72 -5.30 -12.51
C ASN A 12 17.76 -4.36 -13.26
N LYS A 13 17.32 -4.76 -14.45
CA LYS A 13 16.38 -3.95 -15.26
C LYS A 13 14.99 -3.79 -14.65
N PHE A 14 14.64 -4.61 -13.65
CA PHE A 14 13.35 -4.54 -12.97
C PHE A 14 13.47 -4.00 -11.53
N ALA A 15 14.70 -3.76 -11.06
CA ALA A 15 14.97 -3.47 -9.66
C ALA A 15 14.15 -2.30 -9.11
N TYR A 16 13.88 -1.30 -9.94
CA TYR A 16 13.14 -0.09 -9.56
C TYR A 16 11.69 -0.06 -10.09
N ASN A 17 11.22 -1.14 -10.72
CA ASN A 17 9.84 -1.20 -11.18
C ASN A 17 8.85 -1.18 -10.01
N ARG A 18 7.65 -0.61 -10.23
CA ARG A 18 6.55 -0.63 -9.24
C ARG A 18 6.19 -2.06 -8.82
N HIS A 19 6.24 -3.01 -9.77
CA HIS A 19 5.97 -4.43 -9.51
C HIS A 19 7.01 -5.12 -8.60
N ASN A 20 8.15 -4.47 -8.37
CA ASN A 20 9.22 -4.97 -7.51
C ASN A 20 9.19 -4.36 -6.10
N ILE A 21 8.15 -3.60 -5.73
CA ILE A 21 8.06 -2.99 -4.39
C ILE A 21 8.12 -4.04 -3.27
N GLY A 22 7.66 -5.27 -3.53
CA GLY A 22 7.80 -6.39 -2.60
C GLY A 22 9.27 -6.76 -2.35
N PHE A 23 10.11 -6.82 -3.41
CA PHE A 23 11.55 -7.04 -3.27
C PHE A 23 12.20 -5.90 -2.49
N MET A 24 11.88 -4.64 -2.83
CA MET A 24 12.41 -3.46 -2.14
C MET A 24 12.08 -3.48 -0.65
N ALA A 25 10.87 -3.90 -0.29
CA ALA A 25 10.47 -4.03 1.12
C ALA A 25 11.32 -5.07 1.86
N LEU A 26 11.55 -6.25 1.25
CA LEU A 26 12.38 -7.28 1.89
C LEU A 26 13.85 -6.88 1.97
N ASP A 27 14.40 -6.20 0.96
CA ASP A 27 15.77 -5.71 1.03
C ASP A 27 15.96 -4.67 2.15
N ARG A 28 14.97 -3.77 2.33
CA ARG A 28 14.97 -2.82 3.43
C ARG A 28 14.85 -3.52 4.78
N LEU A 29 13.96 -4.50 4.92
CA LEU A 29 13.79 -5.30 6.13
C LEU A 29 15.08 -6.06 6.48
N ALA A 30 15.72 -6.71 5.50
CA ALA A 30 16.96 -7.43 5.71
C ALA A 30 18.07 -6.53 6.27
N GLY A 31 18.25 -5.34 5.66
CA GLY A 31 19.25 -4.38 6.11
C GLY A 31 18.96 -3.79 7.48
N ALA A 32 17.71 -3.42 7.74
CA ALA A 32 17.30 -2.76 9.00
C ALA A 32 17.36 -3.70 10.22
N HIS A 33 17.13 -5.00 10.03
CA HIS A 33 17.03 -5.97 11.13
C HIS A 33 18.21 -6.97 11.18
N GLY A 34 19.29 -6.72 10.42
CA GLY A 34 20.50 -7.52 10.50
C GLY A 34 20.31 -8.98 10.08
N PHE A 35 19.49 -9.23 9.08
CA PHE A 35 19.33 -10.57 8.52
C PHE A 35 20.63 -11.06 7.88
N ALA A 36 20.78 -12.40 7.81
CA ALA A 36 21.94 -13.02 7.16
C ALA A 36 22.05 -12.60 5.67
N PRO A 37 23.25 -12.65 5.09
CA PRO A 37 23.41 -12.40 3.66
C PRO A 37 22.47 -13.27 2.81
N TRP A 38 21.96 -12.69 1.72
CA TRP A 38 21.12 -13.40 0.77
C TRP A 38 21.84 -14.63 0.17
N LYS A 39 21.16 -15.78 0.15
CA LYS A 39 21.66 -17.01 -0.47
C LYS A 39 20.61 -17.61 -1.40
N GLN A 40 21.06 -18.35 -2.44
CA GLN A 40 20.17 -19.02 -3.38
C GLN A 40 19.65 -20.33 -2.80
N LYS A 41 18.32 -20.47 -2.68
CA LYS A 41 17.63 -21.72 -2.31
C LYS A 41 16.17 -21.63 -2.77
N PHE A 42 15.53 -22.77 -3.05
CA PHE A 42 14.11 -22.85 -3.47
C PHE A 42 13.78 -22.02 -4.72
N GLN A 43 14.70 -21.90 -5.69
CA GLN A 43 14.55 -20.98 -6.83
C GLN A 43 14.29 -19.53 -6.38
N ALA A 44 14.83 -19.13 -5.24
CA ALA A 44 14.69 -17.83 -4.61
C ALA A 44 16.01 -17.34 -4.01
N GLN A 45 16.13 -16.03 -3.79
CA GLN A 45 17.03 -15.48 -2.79
C GLN A 45 16.33 -15.54 -1.44
N ILE A 46 17.00 -16.16 -0.47
CA ILE A 46 16.51 -16.23 0.91
C ILE A 46 17.48 -15.60 1.89
N SER A 47 16.94 -15.05 2.96
CA SER A 47 17.72 -14.55 4.09
C SER A 47 17.03 -14.95 5.39
N GLU A 48 17.82 -15.49 6.34
CA GLU A 48 17.32 -15.96 7.63
C GLU A 48 17.65 -14.94 8.72
N GLY A 49 16.73 -14.71 9.62
CA GLY A 49 16.88 -13.77 10.72
C GLY A 49 15.71 -13.83 11.70
N GLN A 50 15.47 -12.73 12.39
CA GLN A 50 14.36 -12.62 13.32
C GLN A 50 13.81 -11.18 13.40
N PHE A 51 12.54 -11.07 13.72
CA PHE A 51 11.89 -9.82 14.10
C PHE A 51 11.50 -9.91 15.59
N GLY A 52 12.22 -9.18 16.44
CA GLY A 52 12.07 -9.38 17.88
C GLY A 52 12.43 -10.82 18.29
N SER A 53 11.46 -11.55 18.88
CA SER A 53 11.62 -12.97 19.26
C SER A 53 11.27 -13.95 18.13
N GLU A 54 10.62 -13.48 17.06
CA GLU A 54 10.06 -14.33 16.01
C GLU A 54 11.10 -14.65 14.93
N LYS A 55 11.40 -15.95 14.76
CA LYS A 55 12.25 -16.40 13.64
C LYS A 55 11.54 -16.18 12.32
N ALA A 56 12.25 -15.59 11.36
CA ALA A 56 11.71 -15.26 10.05
C ALA A 56 12.65 -15.67 8.91
N LEU A 57 12.04 -16.10 7.81
CA LEU A 57 12.68 -16.28 6.51
C LEU A 57 12.18 -15.19 5.57
N LEU A 58 13.06 -14.40 5.01
CA LEU A 58 12.78 -13.52 3.87
C LEU A 58 13.01 -14.30 2.58
N LEU A 59 12.09 -14.20 1.62
CA LEU A 59 12.13 -14.96 0.38
C LEU A 59 11.75 -14.06 -0.82
N LYS A 60 12.68 -13.90 -1.77
CA LYS A 60 12.48 -13.23 -3.07
C LYS A 60 12.55 -14.27 -4.20
N PRO A 61 11.42 -14.70 -4.82
CA PRO A 61 11.46 -15.63 -5.95
C PRO A 61 12.38 -15.14 -7.07
N GLN A 62 13.21 -16.02 -7.63
CA GLN A 62 14.11 -15.70 -8.73
C GLN A 62 13.57 -16.22 -10.08
N SER A 63 12.25 -16.38 -10.17
CA SER A 63 11.49 -16.63 -11.39
C SER A 63 10.70 -15.37 -11.78
N PHE A 64 10.14 -15.32 -12.98
CA PHE A 64 9.20 -14.27 -13.36
C PHE A 64 7.96 -14.31 -12.46
N MET A 65 7.32 -13.13 -12.30
CA MET A 65 6.20 -12.89 -11.41
C MET A 65 5.12 -14.00 -11.44
N ASN A 66 4.73 -14.45 -12.61
CA ASN A 66 3.71 -15.48 -12.80
C ASN A 66 4.13 -16.90 -12.37
N LEU A 67 5.38 -17.11 -11.98
CA LEU A 67 5.91 -18.39 -11.48
C LEU A 67 6.35 -18.31 -10.00
N SER A 68 6.12 -17.19 -9.33
CA SER A 68 6.57 -16.96 -7.93
C SER A 68 6.09 -18.02 -6.94
N GLY A 69 4.92 -18.63 -7.18
CA GLY A 69 4.34 -19.65 -6.32
C GLY A 69 5.17 -20.93 -6.21
N GLN A 70 5.97 -21.27 -7.23
CA GLN A 70 6.84 -22.46 -7.21
C GLN A 70 7.85 -22.36 -6.06
N ALA A 71 8.59 -21.26 -6.03
CA ALA A 71 9.60 -21.00 -4.99
C ALA A 71 8.99 -20.96 -3.59
N VAL A 72 7.85 -20.29 -3.43
CA VAL A 72 7.16 -20.18 -2.14
C VAL A 72 6.63 -21.53 -1.68
N GLY A 73 5.98 -22.30 -2.57
CA GLY A 73 5.47 -23.64 -2.27
C GLY A 73 6.58 -24.61 -1.88
N GLU A 74 7.77 -24.51 -2.50
CA GLU A 74 8.94 -25.30 -2.16
C GLU A 74 9.44 -24.98 -0.73
N ALA A 75 9.54 -23.70 -0.38
CA ALA A 75 9.93 -23.26 0.95
C ALA A 75 8.91 -23.67 2.03
N VAL A 76 7.61 -23.47 1.79
CA VAL A 76 6.54 -23.87 2.71
C VAL A 76 6.59 -25.37 3.02
N ARG A 77 6.75 -26.21 2.00
CA ARG A 77 6.90 -27.66 2.19
C ARG A 77 8.17 -28.03 2.95
N PHE A 78 9.28 -27.40 2.65
CA PHE A 78 10.58 -27.68 3.29
C PHE A 78 10.55 -27.35 4.78
N TYR A 79 10.02 -26.18 5.14
CA TYR A 79 9.94 -25.73 6.53
C TYR A 79 8.70 -26.27 7.26
N LYS A 80 7.84 -27.01 6.58
CA LYS A 80 6.60 -27.58 7.12
C LYS A 80 5.70 -26.52 7.77
N THR A 81 5.64 -25.33 7.16
CA THR A 81 4.78 -24.23 7.60
C THR A 81 3.42 -24.28 6.89
N GLN A 82 2.45 -23.53 7.40
CA GLN A 82 1.13 -23.38 6.76
C GLN A 82 1.07 -22.09 5.94
N ALA A 83 0.04 -21.94 5.09
CA ALA A 83 -0.15 -20.70 4.32
C ALA A 83 -0.33 -19.47 5.23
N GLU A 84 -0.94 -19.64 6.38
CA GLU A 84 -1.17 -18.61 7.40
C GLU A 84 0.13 -18.06 8.01
N ASP A 85 1.22 -18.82 7.96
CA ASP A 85 2.57 -18.40 8.38
C ASP A 85 3.29 -17.57 7.31
N VAL A 86 2.68 -17.45 6.12
CA VAL A 86 3.25 -16.68 5.01
C VAL A 86 2.68 -15.27 4.97
N THR A 87 3.57 -14.26 4.90
CA THR A 87 3.20 -12.86 4.69
C THR A 87 3.80 -12.37 3.37
N VAL A 88 2.94 -11.91 2.44
CA VAL A 88 3.30 -11.53 1.07
C VAL A 88 3.26 -10.02 0.89
N PHE A 89 4.37 -9.42 0.51
CA PHE A 89 4.49 -8.00 0.15
C PHE A 89 4.34 -7.85 -1.36
N HIS A 90 3.39 -7.04 -1.79
CA HIS A 90 3.11 -6.85 -3.22
C HIS A 90 2.55 -5.46 -3.52
N ASP A 91 2.65 -5.03 -4.76
CA ASP A 91 2.05 -3.81 -5.26
C ASP A 91 0.52 -3.91 -5.34
N GLU A 92 -0.16 -2.81 -5.04
CA GLU A 92 -1.62 -2.70 -5.05
C GLU A 92 -2.07 -1.45 -5.81
N LEU A 93 -2.86 -1.66 -6.86
CA LEU A 93 -3.35 -0.60 -7.72
C LEU A 93 -4.48 0.22 -7.07
N ASP A 94 -5.31 -0.44 -6.24
CA ASP A 94 -6.48 0.18 -5.62
C ASP A 94 -6.14 1.04 -4.39
N LEU A 95 -4.87 1.10 -4.01
CA LEU A 95 -4.37 1.96 -2.95
C LEU A 95 -3.54 3.10 -3.53
N ALA A 96 -3.77 4.31 -3.02
CA ALA A 96 -2.95 5.47 -3.39
C ALA A 96 -1.46 5.24 -3.03
N PRO A 97 -0.51 5.85 -3.78
CA PRO A 97 0.91 5.79 -3.46
C PRO A 97 1.19 6.15 -1.99
N GLY A 98 2.09 5.41 -1.34
CA GLY A 98 2.42 5.62 0.08
C GLY A 98 1.38 5.11 1.08
N ARG A 99 0.29 4.50 0.63
CA ARG A 99 -0.68 3.83 1.50
C ARG A 99 -0.42 2.34 1.57
N LEU A 100 -0.71 1.76 2.73
CA LEU A 100 -0.52 0.33 2.98
C LEU A 100 -1.74 -0.24 3.71
N LYS A 101 -2.12 -1.47 3.38
CA LYS A 101 -3.12 -2.25 4.12
C LYS A 101 -2.67 -3.69 4.28
N VAL A 102 -2.93 -4.26 5.46
CA VAL A 102 -2.77 -5.70 5.73
C VAL A 102 -4.12 -6.38 5.55
N LYS A 103 -4.13 -7.53 4.91
CA LYS A 103 -5.32 -8.37 4.72
C LYS A 103 -4.94 -9.85 4.83
N GLN A 104 -5.77 -10.64 5.49
CA GLN A 104 -5.70 -12.10 5.45
C GLN A 104 -6.55 -12.63 4.30
N GLY A 105 -6.00 -13.52 3.49
CA GLY A 105 -6.70 -14.19 2.41
C GLY A 105 -7.25 -13.28 1.29
N GLY A 106 -8.17 -13.82 0.49
CA GLY A 106 -8.93 -13.12 -0.56
C GLY A 106 -8.38 -13.26 -1.99
N GLY A 107 -9.14 -12.88 -3.01
CA GLY A 107 -8.84 -13.03 -4.43
C GLY A 107 -7.57 -12.29 -4.88
N HIS A 108 -6.97 -12.70 -5.98
CA HIS A 108 -5.70 -12.17 -6.50
C HIS A 108 -5.83 -10.87 -7.33
N ALA A 109 -7.06 -10.39 -7.59
CA ALA A 109 -7.36 -9.14 -8.33
C ALA A 109 -6.55 -8.96 -9.65
N GLY A 110 -6.23 -10.06 -10.35
CA GLY A 110 -5.43 -10.03 -11.58
C GLY A 110 -3.92 -9.95 -11.39
N HIS A 111 -3.41 -9.82 -10.16
CA HIS A 111 -1.98 -9.81 -9.88
C HIS A 111 -1.35 -11.18 -10.15
N ASN A 112 -0.44 -11.27 -11.12
CA ASN A 112 0.13 -12.54 -11.59
C ASN A 112 0.88 -13.32 -10.50
N GLY A 113 1.61 -12.63 -9.62
CA GLY A 113 2.31 -13.26 -8.50
C GLY A 113 1.35 -13.88 -7.49
N LEU A 114 0.31 -13.16 -7.09
CA LEU A 114 -0.72 -13.69 -6.19
C LEU A 114 -1.45 -14.88 -6.82
N ARG A 115 -1.79 -14.81 -8.12
CA ARG A 115 -2.39 -15.92 -8.83
C ARG A 115 -1.50 -17.18 -8.79
N SER A 116 -0.19 -17.01 -8.98
CA SER A 116 0.77 -18.10 -8.88
C SER A 116 0.84 -18.66 -7.45
N LEU A 117 0.84 -17.82 -6.42
CA LEU A 117 0.82 -18.26 -5.03
C LEU A 117 -0.44 -19.07 -4.71
N HIS A 118 -1.63 -18.60 -5.15
CA HIS A 118 -2.90 -19.32 -4.93
C HIS A 118 -2.86 -20.75 -5.47
N ALA A 119 -2.25 -20.95 -6.63
CA ALA A 119 -2.13 -22.28 -7.23
C ALA A 119 -1.20 -23.24 -6.45
N HIS A 120 -0.29 -22.72 -5.61
CA HIS A 120 0.75 -23.53 -4.95
C HIS A 120 0.55 -23.68 -3.45
N ILE A 121 -0.01 -22.67 -2.76
CA ILE A 121 -0.18 -22.65 -1.31
C ILE A 121 -1.58 -22.25 -0.85
N GLY A 122 -2.56 -22.13 -1.78
CA GLY A 122 -3.89 -21.59 -1.45
C GLY A 122 -3.87 -20.07 -1.25
N ASP A 123 -4.94 -19.52 -0.71
CA ASP A 123 -5.16 -18.07 -0.56
C ASP A 123 -5.20 -17.56 0.89
N SER A 124 -5.00 -18.44 1.88
CA SER A 124 -5.10 -18.12 3.31
C SER A 124 -3.93 -17.31 3.88
N TYR A 125 -2.91 -17.01 3.09
CA TYR A 125 -1.76 -16.23 3.53
C TYR A 125 -2.10 -14.75 3.79
N ARG A 126 -1.26 -14.11 4.63
CA ARG A 126 -1.37 -12.67 4.91
C ARG A 126 -0.75 -11.86 3.78
N ARG A 127 -1.33 -10.70 3.49
CA ARG A 127 -0.87 -9.78 2.45
C ARG A 127 -0.60 -8.39 3.02
N VAL A 128 0.57 -7.87 2.72
CA VAL A 128 0.92 -6.46 2.87
C VAL A 128 0.74 -5.82 1.50
N ARG A 129 -0.42 -5.17 1.30
CA ARG A 129 -0.82 -4.51 0.05
C ARG A 129 -0.21 -3.11 0.04
N ILE A 130 0.77 -2.87 -0.82
CA ILE A 130 1.52 -1.62 -0.90
C ILE A 130 0.98 -0.79 -2.06
N GLY A 131 0.38 0.34 -1.77
CA GLY A 131 -0.25 1.22 -2.76
C GLY A 131 0.77 1.83 -3.70
N ILE A 132 0.54 1.64 -5.01
CA ILE A 132 1.29 2.27 -6.09
C ILE A 132 0.42 3.17 -6.98
N GLY A 133 -0.91 3.21 -6.72
CA GLY A 133 -1.88 3.92 -7.54
C GLY A 133 -2.25 3.20 -8.83
N HIS A 134 -3.26 3.70 -9.53
CA HIS A 134 -3.82 3.12 -10.75
C HIS A 134 -3.62 4.05 -11.96
N PRO A 135 -3.23 3.54 -13.14
CA PRO A 135 -2.97 4.36 -14.33
C PRO A 135 -4.23 4.88 -15.05
N GLY A 136 -5.41 4.72 -14.45
CA GLY A 136 -6.70 5.13 -15.01
C GLY A 136 -7.37 4.07 -15.87
N HIS A 137 -6.64 3.39 -16.77
CA HIS A 137 -7.20 2.42 -17.70
C HIS A 137 -6.58 1.04 -17.56
N LYS A 138 -7.41 -0.03 -17.65
CA LYS A 138 -6.97 -1.44 -17.51
C LYS A 138 -5.84 -1.83 -18.49
N HIS A 139 -5.91 -1.37 -19.74
CA HIS A 139 -4.89 -1.69 -20.76
C HIS A 139 -3.51 -1.07 -20.48
N LEU A 140 -3.42 -0.06 -19.59
CA LEU A 140 -2.16 0.57 -19.19
C LEU A 140 -1.49 -0.14 -18.00
N VAL A 141 -2.21 -1.01 -17.27
CA VAL A 141 -1.74 -1.61 -16.02
C VAL A 141 -0.43 -2.37 -16.20
N SER A 142 -0.33 -3.24 -17.21
CA SER A 142 0.89 -4.03 -17.45
C SER A 142 2.11 -3.16 -17.67
N ARG A 143 1.96 -2.10 -18.48
CA ARG A 143 3.03 -1.13 -18.71
C ARG A 143 3.36 -0.35 -17.44
N TYR A 144 2.35 0.09 -16.69
CA TYR A 144 2.51 0.90 -15.48
C TYR A 144 3.29 0.17 -14.38
N VAL A 145 2.95 -1.08 -14.09
CA VAL A 145 3.65 -1.85 -13.04
C VAL A 145 5.09 -2.20 -13.41
N LEU A 146 5.39 -2.32 -14.70
CA LEU A 146 6.74 -2.59 -15.22
C LEU A 146 7.57 -1.33 -15.47
N HIS A 147 7.03 -0.13 -15.17
CA HIS A 147 7.81 1.11 -15.16
C HIS A 147 8.40 1.38 -13.78
N ASP A 148 9.56 2.02 -13.78
CA ASP A 148 10.25 2.45 -12.58
C ASP A 148 9.43 3.51 -11.82
N PHE A 149 9.65 3.56 -10.52
CA PHE A 149 9.21 4.72 -9.73
C PHE A 149 9.87 5.98 -10.26
N ALA A 150 9.12 7.08 -10.30
CA ALA A 150 9.68 8.38 -10.67
C ALA A 150 10.52 8.93 -9.51
N LYS A 151 11.46 9.84 -9.82
CA LYS A 151 12.25 10.52 -8.79
C LYS A 151 11.38 11.22 -7.74
N ALA A 152 10.21 11.72 -8.13
CA ALA A 152 9.24 12.31 -7.21
C ALA A 152 8.64 11.29 -6.22
N ASP A 153 8.70 9.99 -6.53
CA ASP A 153 8.18 8.93 -5.68
C ASP A 153 9.18 8.54 -4.56
N GLU A 154 10.46 8.89 -4.68
CA GLU A 154 11.52 8.42 -3.77
C GLU A 154 11.25 8.77 -2.31
N VAL A 155 10.75 9.98 -2.03
CA VAL A 155 10.51 10.45 -0.66
C VAL A 155 9.43 9.64 0.05
N TRP A 156 8.28 9.44 -0.58
CA TRP A 156 7.22 8.66 0.04
C TRP A 156 7.56 7.17 0.10
N LEU A 157 8.25 6.66 -0.92
CA LEU A 157 8.67 5.26 -0.98
C LEU A 157 9.66 4.94 0.14
N ASP A 158 10.68 5.76 0.33
CA ASP A 158 11.66 5.59 1.42
C ASP A 158 10.99 5.68 2.79
N THR A 159 10.11 6.66 2.99
CA THR A 159 9.33 6.82 4.22
C THR A 159 8.47 5.59 4.51
N LEU A 160 7.77 5.06 3.50
CA LEU A 160 6.93 3.88 3.62
C LEU A 160 7.75 2.61 3.95
N LEU A 161 8.87 2.40 3.24
CA LEU A 161 9.74 1.24 3.46
C LEU A 161 10.35 1.27 4.87
N ASN A 162 10.73 2.44 5.38
CA ASN A 162 11.17 2.59 6.75
C ASN A 162 10.05 2.31 7.76
N GLY A 163 8.82 2.77 7.49
CA GLY A 163 7.65 2.45 8.31
C GLY A 163 7.34 0.95 8.35
N ILE A 164 7.56 0.23 7.24
CA ILE A 164 7.45 -1.24 7.21
C ILE A 164 8.48 -1.88 8.16
N CYS A 165 9.70 -1.34 8.23
CA CYS A 165 10.71 -1.83 9.16
C CYS A 165 10.31 -1.56 10.61
N ASP A 166 9.81 -0.38 10.92
CA ASP A 166 9.40 -0.01 12.29
C ASP A 166 8.34 -0.98 12.85
N GLY A 167 7.41 -1.46 12.01
CA GLY A 167 6.34 -2.37 12.42
C GLY A 167 6.63 -3.87 12.24
N ALA A 168 7.79 -4.25 11.73
CA ALA A 168 8.07 -5.63 11.30
C ALA A 168 7.89 -6.68 12.41
N ALA A 169 8.24 -6.36 13.65
CA ALA A 169 8.07 -7.25 14.80
C ALA A 169 6.58 -7.52 15.10
N ASP A 170 5.74 -6.49 15.07
CA ASP A 170 4.29 -6.66 15.26
C ASP A 170 3.67 -7.52 14.14
N LEU A 171 4.12 -7.30 12.89
CA LEU A 171 3.67 -8.09 11.74
C LEU A 171 4.06 -9.57 11.88
N ALA A 172 5.26 -9.87 12.38
CA ALA A 172 5.74 -11.23 12.62
C ALA A 172 4.96 -11.93 13.74
N LEU A 173 4.51 -11.18 14.76
CA LEU A 173 3.61 -11.67 15.82
C LEU A 173 2.15 -11.83 15.33
N GLY A 174 1.84 -11.45 14.09
CA GLY A 174 0.49 -11.55 13.55
C GLY A 174 -0.38 -10.31 13.78
N ASP A 175 0.12 -9.27 14.44
CA ASP A 175 -0.63 -8.04 14.72
C ASP A 175 -0.51 -7.05 13.55
N GLY A 176 -1.34 -7.28 12.52
CA GLY A 176 -1.41 -6.37 11.38
C GLY A 176 -1.92 -4.98 11.74
N GLY A 177 -2.66 -4.83 12.84
CA GLY A 177 -3.17 -3.53 13.32
C GLY A 177 -2.05 -2.65 13.83
N ARG A 178 -1.24 -3.18 14.75
CA ARG A 178 -0.06 -2.47 15.29
C ARG A 178 0.96 -2.17 14.19
N PHE A 179 1.21 -3.13 13.30
CA PHE A 179 2.06 -2.90 12.13
C PHE A 179 1.57 -1.72 11.29
N MET A 180 0.28 -1.69 10.90
CA MET A 180 -0.28 -0.57 10.12
C MET A 180 -0.19 0.77 10.86
N ASN A 181 -0.36 0.78 12.19
CA ASN A 181 -0.20 1.99 13.01
C ASN A 181 1.25 2.49 13.00
N ALA A 182 2.25 1.61 13.12
CA ALA A 182 3.67 1.99 13.04
C ALA A 182 3.98 2.63 11.67
N VAL A 183 3.52 2.02 10.57
CA VAL A 183 3.65 2.58 9.22
C VAL A 183 2.96 3.94 9.11
N ALA A 184 1.74 4.08 9.63
CA ALA A 184 0.97 5.32 9.57
C ALA A 184 1.65 6.47 10.35
N LEU A 185 2.22 6.18 11.50
CA LEU A 185 2.99 7.16 12.29
C LEU A 185 4.19 7.70 11.51
N ARG A 186 4.91 6.84 10.80
CA ARG A 186 6.05 7.23 9.98
C ARG A 186 5.64 8.04 8.75
N THR A 187 4.52 7.68 8.10
CA THR A 187 4.04 8.31 6.88
C THR A 187 3.11 9.50 7.12
N ALA A 188 2.76 9.78 8.38
CA ALA A 188 1.97 10.96 8.72
C ALA A 188 2.73 12.26 8.39
N PRO A 189 2.07 13.28 7.82
CA PRO A 189 2.70 14.59 7.63
C PRO A 189 3.13 15.14 8.99
N SER A 190 4.35 15.70 9.04
CA SER A 190 4.87 16.35 10.24
C SER A 190 3.84 17.39 10.73
N ARG A 191 3.30 17.22 11.92
CA ARG A 191 2.48 18.27 12.56
C ARG A 191 3.40 19.46 12.80
N SER A 192 3.34 20.46 11.91
CA SER A 192 3.97 21.74 12.20
C SER A 192 3.32 22.26 13.50
N SER A 193 4.12 22.39 14.54
CA SER A 193 3.72 22.99 15.83
C SER A 193 3.52 24.49 15.61
N LYS A 194 2.41 24.91 15.00
CA LYS A 194 1.87 26.22 15.22
C LYS A 194 1.22 26.19 16.59
N LYS A 195 1.96 26.64 17.63
CA LYS A 195 1.37 27.10 18.87
C LYS A 195 0.39 28.23 18.50
N PRO A 196 -0.85 28.24 18.99
CA PRO A 196 -1.67 29.43 18.94
C PRO A 196 -0.95 30.50 19.77
N ASN A 197 -0.67 31.64 19.17
CA ASN A 197 -0.21 32.82 19.88
C ASN A 197 -1.45 33.42 20.56
N ASP A 198 -1.67 33.04 21.82
CA ASP A 198 -2.60 33.75 22.71
C ASP A 198 -1.92 35.04 23.15
N SER A 199 -2.15 36.10 22.42
CA SER A 199 -2.10 37.49 22.97
C SER A 199 -2.61 38.45 21.90
N GLU A 200 -3.91 38.69 21.90
CA GLU A 200 -4.41 40.02 21.52
C GLU A 200 -5.71 40.33 22.27
N HIS A 201 -5.66 41.49 22.91
CA HIS A 201 -6.62 42.11 23.81
C HIS A 201 -8.06 42.12 23.30
N ALA A 202 -8.97 41.77 24.19
CA ALA A 202 -10.40 42.04 24.04
C ALA A 202 -10.66 43.52 24.31
N GLU A 203 -11.11 44.27 23.29
CA GLU A 203 -11.87 45.53 23.51
C GLU A 203 -13.37 45.25 23.36
N PRO A 204 -14.22 45.92 24.15
CA PRO A 204 -15.64 45.60 24.20
C PRO A 204 -16.40 46.26 23.02
N PHE A 205 -17.07 45.44 22.23
CA PHE A 205 -17.89 45.87 21.09
C PHE A 205 -19.21 46.48 21.59
N GLN A 206 -19.44 47.76 21.28
CA GLN A 206 -20.69 48.47 21.52
C GLN A 206 -21.80 47.93 20.58
N LYS A 207 -22.99 47.70 21.16
CA LYS A 207 -24.23 47.33 20.46
C LYS A 207 -24.70 48.51 19.58
N SER A 208 -24.71 48.34 18.28
CA SER A 208 -25.47 49.15 17.35
C SER A 208 -26.65 48.33 16.80
N THR A 209 -27.85 48.82 17.11
CA THR A 209 -29.12 48.35 16.56
C THR A 209 -29.19 48.70 15.06
N VAL A 210 -29.32 47.69 14.18
CA VAL A 210 -29.67 47.88 12.78
C VAL A 210 -30.88 47.03 12.46
N THR A 211 -31.89 47.70 11.93
CA THR A 211 -33.21 47.31 11.51
C THR A 211 -33.17 46.24 10.41
N GLU A 212 -34.00 45.25 10.56
CA GLU A 212 -34.29 44.16 9.68
C GLU A 212 -34.92 44.67 8.36
N GLN A 213 -34.28 44.47 7.22
CA GLN A 213 -34.86 44.60 5.90
C GLN A 213 -34.65 43.29 5.12
N THR A 214 -35.78 42.61 4.84
CA THR A 214 -35.90 41.41 4.06
C THR A 214 -35.60 41.69 2.57
N PRO A 215 -34.71 40.96 1.90
CA PRO A 215 -34.54 41.10 0.47
C PRO A 215 -35.52 40.18 -0.31
N THR A 216 -36.22 40.76 -1.26
CA THR A 216 -37.08 40.11 -2.28
C THR A 216 -36.22 39.29 -3.27
N PRO A 217 -36.66 38.07 -3.71
CA PRO A 217 -35.86 37.27 -4.65
C PRO A 217 -35.98 37.78 -6.09
N PRO A 218 -34.89 37.62 -6.90
CA PRO A 218 -34.88 38.06 -8.29
C PRO A 218 -35.75 37.19 -9.23
N LYS A 219 -36.33 37.84 -10.26
CA LYS A 219 -37.32 37.30 -11.20
C LYS A 219 -36.83 36.28 -12.23
N ASP A 220 -35.60 35.81 -12.18
CA ASP A 220 -34.99 34.99 -13.22
C ASP A 220 -35.12 33.46 -12.99
N ALA A 221 -35.78 33.03 -11.92
CA ALA A 221 -35.90 31.58 -11.61
C ALA A 221 -37.04 30.88 -12.42
N GLN A 222 -37.79 31.58 -13.21
CA GLN A 222 -38.93 31.01 -13.96
C GLN A 222 -38.59 30.56 -15.39
N GLN A 223 -37.48 30.99 -15.97
CA GLN A 223 -37.09 30.59 -17.33
C GLN A 223 -36.28 29.28 -17.42
N ALA A 224 -35.68 28.82 -16.32
CA ALA A 224 -34.91 27.59 -16.31
C ALA A 224 -35.75 26.29 -16.28
N ARG A 225 -37.04 26.36 -15.92
CA ARG A 225 -37.93 25.19 -15.87
C ARG A 225 -38.59 24.80 -17.21
N SER A 226 -38.56 25.68 -18.21
CA SER A 226 -39.15 25.42 -19.52
C SER A 226 -38.22 24.74 -20.53
N ALA A 227 -36.90 24.76 -20.29
CA ALA A 227 -35.92 24.15 -21.16
C ALA A 227 -35.74 22.64 -20.93
N LEU A 228 -35.91 22.17 -19.69
CA LEU A 228 -35.76 20.76 -19.34
C LEU A 228 -36.99 19.91 -19.75
N GLY A 229 -38.19 20.52 -19.85
CA GLY A 229 -39.42 19.85 -20.29
C GLY A 229 -39.46 19.51 -21.79
N ARG A 230 -38.73 20.25 -22.61
CA ARG A 230 -38.68 20.04 -24.08
C ARG A 230 -37.68 18.98 -24.53
N LEU A 231 -36.78 18.53 -23.65
CA LEU A 231 -35.80 17.51 -23.98
C LEU A 231 -36.33 16.07 -23.75
N MET A 232 -37.32 15.90 -22.90
CA MET A 232 -37.90 14.59 -22.57
C MET A 232 -38.92 14.07 -23.56
N ASP A 233 -39.51 14.94 -24.45
CA ASP A 233 -40.47 14.54 -25.45
C ASP A 233 -39.89 14.04 -26.79
N LYS A 234 -38.59 13.98 -26.92
CA LYS A 234 -37.90 13.48 -28.13
C LYS A 234 -37.44 12.02 -28.07
N PHE A 235 -37.76 11.32 -26.97
CA PHE A 235 -37.44 9.89 -26.82
C PHE A 235 -38.66 9.07 -26.35
N LYS A 236 -39.76 9.25 -27.05
CA LYS A 236 -40.84 8.25 -27.08
C LYS A 236 -41.01 7.75 -28.50
#